data_037722ec8cc165a617f093f30b85c453
#
_entry.id   037722ec8cc165a617f093f30b85c453
#
_cell.length_a   1.000
_cell.length_b   1.000
_cell.length_c   1.000
_cell.angle_alpha   90.00
_cell.angle_beta   90.00
_cell.angle_gamma   90.00
#
_symmetry.space_group_name_H-M   'P 1'
#
loop_
_entity.id
_entity.type
_entity.pdbx_description
1 polymer ?
#
loop_
_entity_poly.entity_id
_entity_poly.type
_entity_poly.pdbx_seq_one_letter_code
_entity_poly.pdbx_strand_id
1 'polypeptide(L)'
;IPEFDVAIHATQAMVREIARTYPHTELMDSWTWVQSGINTDGAHNPLTTRRILAGDILSLNTFAMISGYYQALERTLFLDHCDSRSLELWEINCQVHRRGLELIRPGARCCDIATELNEIYKTHDLLEYRTFGYGHSFGTLSHYYGREAGLELREDVDTVLAPNMVVSMEPMIMIPEGVPGSGGYREHDIL
;
A
#
# COMPACT_ATOMS: atom_id res chain seq x y z
N ILE A 1 -6.53 -9.96 20.01
CA ILE A 1 -5.55 -10.66 19.15
C ILE A 1 -4.40 -9.69 18.90
N PRO A 2 -3.14 -10.07 19.01
CA PRO A 2 -2.00 -9.21 18.64
C PRO A 2 -1.78 -9.19 17.12
N GLU A 3 -1.08 -8.14 16.63
CA GLU A 3 -0.75 -7.96 15.21
C GLU A 3 -0.10 -9.19 14.59
N PHE A 4 0.89 -9.78 15.28
CA PHE A 4 1.63 -10.92 14.74
C PHE A 4 0.76 -12.18 14.54
N ASP A 5 -0.26 -12.41 15.37
CA ASP A 5 -1.19 -13.54 15.18
C ASP A 5 -1.99 -13.41 13.89
N VAL A 6 -2.43 -12.18 13.57
CA VAL A 6 -3.14 -11.90 12.31
C VAL A 6 -2.19 -12.10 11.13
N ALA A 7 -0.96 -11.61 11.23
CA ALA A 7 0.05 -11.75 10.15
C ALA A 7 0.39 -13.23 9.89
N ILE A 8 0.58 -14.03 10.94
CA ILE A 8 0.84 -15.48 10.83
C ILE A 8 -0.34 -16.16 10.13
N HIS A 9 -1.57 -15.87 10.56
CA HIS A 9 -2.76 -16.46 9.98
C HIS A 9 -2.92 -16.11 8.48
N ALA A 10 -2.75 -14.84 8.13
CA ALA A 10 -2.83 -14.38 6.75
C ALA A 10 -1.73 -14.98 5.87
N THR A 11 -0.47 -15.01 6.35
CA THR A 11 0.65 -15.65 5.63
C THR A 11 0.38 -17.13 5.40
N GLN A 12 -0.09 -17.85 6.40
CA GLN A 12 -0.41 -19.28 6.25
C GLN A 12 -1.54 -19.53 5.25
N ALA A 13 -2.58 -18.69 5.27
CA ALA A 13 -3.69 -18.80 4.31
C ALA A 13 -3.20 -18.55 2.89
N MET A 14 -2.42 -17.49 2.68
CA MET A 14 -1.83 -17.13 1.39
C MET A 14 -0.92 -18.25 0.85
N VAL A 15 0.00 -18.75 1.64
CA VAL A 15 0.93 -19.82 1.23
C VAL A 15 0.18 -21.11 0.89
N ARG A 16 -0.85 -21.49 1.66
CA ARG A 16 -1.68 -22.66 1.33
C ARG A 16 -2.43 -22.48 0.02
N GLU A 17 -2.96 -21.30 -0.25
CA GLU A 17 -3.69 -21.03 -1.49
C GLU A 17 -2.75 -21.02 -2.70
N ILE A 18 -1.56 -20.44 -2.58
CA ILE A 18 -0.54 -20.50 -3.63
C ILE A 18 -0.16 -21.95 -3.93
N ALA A 19 0.14 -22.76 -2.90
CA ALA A 19 0.50 -24.16 -3.06
C ALA A 19 -0.62 -25.00 -3.73
N ARG A 20 -1.89 -24.70 -3.40
CA ARG A 20 -3.04 -25.36 -4.01
C ARG A 20 -3.22 -25.01 -5.48
N THR A 21 -3.04 -23.72 -5.82
CA THR A 21 -3.31 -23.19 -7.16
C THR A 21 -2.11 -23.38 -8.10
N TYR A 22 -0.90 -23.30 -7.58
CA TYR A 22 0.36 -23.39 -8.31
C TYR A 22 1.27 -24.47 -7.70
N PRO A 23 0.95 -25.77 -7.82
CA PRO A 23 1.61 -26.83 -7.05
C PRO A 23 3.10 -27.03 -7.36
N HIS A 24 3.61 -26.43 -8.44
CA HIS A 24 5.01 -26.52 -8.84
C HIS A 24 5.79 -25.22 -8.65
N THR A 25 5.17 -24.20 -8.03
CA THR A 25 5.87 -22.94 -7.78
C THR A 25 6.77 -23.05 -6.53
N GLU A 26 7.85 -22.32 -6.54
CA GLU A 26 8.66 -22.12 -5.34
C GLU A 26 7.94 -21.14 -4.41
N LEU A 27 7.73 -21.55 -3.16
CA LEU A 27 7.07 -20.75 -2.13
C LEU A 27 8.12 -20.02 -1.29
N MET A 28 8.93 -19.22 -1.94
CA MET A 28 9.94 -18.41 -1.27
C MET A 28 9.38 -17.03 -0.96
N ASP A 29 9.73 -16.50 0.21
CA ASP A 29 9.61 -15.09 0.55
C ASP A 29 8.18 -14.49 0.48
N SER A 30 7.15 -15.31 0.74
CA SER A 30 5.76 -14.81 0.87
C SER A 30 5.47 -14.46 2.32
N TRP A 31 5.00 -13.24 2.57
CA TRP A 31 4.81 -12.71 3.92
C TRP A 31 3.67 -11.69 4.01
N THR A 32 3.28 -11.35 5.23
CA THR A 32 2.21 -10.39 5.54
C THR A 32 2.68 -9.37 6.55
N TRP A 33 2.39 -8.12 6.29
CA TRP A 33 2.51 -7.03 7.25
C TRP A 33 1.14 -6.65 7.82
N VAL A 34 1.07 -6.50 9.14
CA VAL A 34 -0.12 -6.02 9.84
C VAL A 34 0.29 -4.94 10.81
N GLN A 35 -0.31 -3.78 10.67
CA GLN A 35 -0.14 -2.65 11.57
C GLN A 35 -1.53 -2.28 12.12
N SER A 36 -1.59 -1.76 13.34
CA SER A 36 -2.86 -1.40 13.96
C SER A 36 -2.78 -0.11 14.76
N GLY A 37 -3.87 0.67 14.77
CA GLY A 37 -3.95 1.95 15.45
C GLY A 37 -2.81 2.88 15.05
N ILE A 38 -2.14 3.49 16.04
CA ILE A 38 -1.02 4.42 15.75
C ILE A 38 0.16 3.76 15.04
N ASN A 39 0.33 2.42 15.16
CA ASN A 39 1.39 1.72 14.43
C ASN A 39 1.23 1.77 12.90
N THR A 40 0.07 2.22 12.39
CA THR A 40 -0.15 2.47 10.96
C THR A 40 0.46 3.78 10.46
N ASP A 41 0.98 4.66 11.33
CA ASP A 41 1.50 5.99 11.00
C ASP A 41 2.85 6.01 10.25
N GLY A 42 3.36 4.85 9.90
CA GLY A 42 4.58 4.67 9.10
C GLY A 42 4.44 3.53 8.12
N ALA A 43 4.84 3.76 6.88
CA ALA A 43 4.71 2.78 5.80
C ALA A 43 5.36 1.42 6.11
N HIS A 44 6.43 1.43 6.91
CA HIS A 44 7.23 0.24 7.21
C HIS A 44 7.43 0.04 8.72
N ASN A 45 6.50 0.50 9.53
CA ASN A 45 6.54 0.20 10.95
C ASN A 45 6.49 -1.31 11.18
N PRO A 46 7.33 -1.84 12.08
CA PRO A 46 7.44 -3.29 12.26
C PRO A 46 6.16 -3.89 12.82
N LEU A 47 5.95 -5.15 12.50
CA LEU A 47 4.98 -6.00 13.14
C LEU A 47 5.30 -6.13 14.64
N THR A 48 4.31 -5.93 15.49
CA THR A 48 4.51 -5.89 16.95
C THR A 48 3.60 -6.87 17.71
N THR A 49 3.77 -6.89 19.04
CA THR A 49 2.88 -7.59 19.98
C THR A 49 1.67 -6.74 20.39
N ARG A 50 1.47 -5.55 19.79
CA ARG A 50 0.32 -4.70 20.07
C ARG A 50 -0.98 -5.49 19.88
N ARG A 51 -1.87 -5.38 20.84
CA ARG A 51 -3.21 -5.96 20.72
C ARG A 51 -4.10 -5.04 19.91
N ILE A 52 -4.75 -5.59 18.93
CA ILE A 52 -5.73 -4.88 18.10
C ILE A 52 -6.99 -4.61 18.93
N LEU A 53 -7.46 -3.39 18.93
CA LEU A 53 -8.62 -2.91 19.70
C LEU A 53 -9.76 -2.50 18.76
N ALA A 54 -10.99 -2.55 19.27
CA ALA A 54 -12.14 -1.99 18.56
C ALA A 54 -11.91 -0.49 18.26
N GLY A 55 -12.22 -0.06 17.05
CA GLY A 55 -11.94 1.30 16.55
C GLY A 55 -10.55 1.51 15.96
N ASP A 56 -9.66 0.51 16.04
CA ASP A 56 -8.35 0.62 15.39
C ASP A 56 -8.46 0.66 13.87
N ILE A 57 -7.67 1.54 13.27
CA ILE A 57 -7.27 1.44 11.86
C ILE A 57 -6.33 0.26 11.73
N LEU A 58 -6.51 -0.55 10.71
CA LEU A 58 -5.62 -1.66 10.37
C LEU A 58 -5.05 -1.46 8.97
N SER A 59 -3.76 -1.66 8.81
CA SER A 59 -3.12 -1.85 7.52
C SER A 59 -2.77 -3.33 7.39
N LEU A 60 -3.42 -4.00 6.46
CA LEU A 60 -3.15 -5.40 6.09
C LEU A 60 -2.49 -5.43 4.72
N ASN A 61 -1.20 -5.72 4.69
CA ASN A 61 -0.40 -5.78 3.47
C ASN A 61 0.16 -7.19 3.27
N THR A 62 -0.16 -7.80 2.13
CA THR A 62 0.28 -9.14 1.78
C THR A 62 1.20 -9.12 0.58
N PHE A 63 2.32 -9.84 0.69
CA PHE A 63 3.32 -9.98 -0.36
C PHE A 63 3.42 -11.44 -0.74
N ALA A 64 2.79 -11.81 -1.85
CA ALA A 64 2.90 -13.13 -2.44
C ALA A 64 4.06 -13.14 -3.43
N MET A 65 4.88 -14.20 -3.42
CA MET A 65 5.84 -14.46 -4.48
C MET A 65 5.46 -15.75 -5.21
N ILE A 66 5.19 -15.64 -6.51
CA ILE A 66 4.79 -16.77 -7.35
C ILE A 66 5.74 -16.84 -8.53
N SER A 67 6.47 -17.94 -8.65
CA SER A 67 7.44 -18.18 -9.73
C SER A 67 8.45 -17.05 -9.92
N GLY A 68 8.94 -16.48 -8.80
CA GLY A 68 9.92 -15.40 -8.78
C GLY A 68 9.36 -13.99 -8.99
N TYR A 69 8.04 -13.81 -9.07
CA TYR A 69 7.38 -12.51 -9.19
C TYR A 69 6.62 -12.17 -7.91
N TYR A 70 6.92 -11.00 -7.37
CA TYR A 70 6.18 -10.45 -6.23
C TYR A 70 4.88 -9.83 -6.67
N GLN A 71 3.87 -10.01 -5.82
CA GLN A 71 2.62 -9.27 -5.81
C GLN A 71 2.47 -8.55 -4.48
N ALA A 72 1.76 -7.46 -4.44
CA ALA A 72 1.38 -6.78 -3.22
C ALA A 72 -0.09 -6.40 -3.25
N LEU A 73 -0.75 -6.57 -2.13
CA LEU A 73 -2.11 -6.11 -1.92
C LEU A 73 -2.18 -5.53 -0.52
N GLU A 74 -2.54 -4.26 -0.42
CA GLU A 74 -2.77 -3.64 0.87
C GLU A 74 -4.13 -2.97 0.92
N ARG A 75 -4.76 -3.10 2.08
CA ARG A 75 -6.05 -2.43 2.38
C ARG A 75 -6.05 -1.86 3.78
N THR A 76 -6.56 -0.66 3.88
CA THR A 76 -6.97 -0.07 5.15
C THR A 76 -8.29 -0.69 5.58
N LEU A 77 -8.34 -1.18 6.79
CA LEU A 77 -9.53 -1.75 7.41
C LEU A 77 -9.80 -1.05 8.74
N PHE A 78 -11.01 -1.18 9.25
CA PHE A 78 -11.38 -0.71 10.58
C PHE A 78 -11.95 -1.87 11.39
N LEU A 79 -11.48 -2.04 12.63
CA LEU A 79 -12.04 -3.08 13.48
C LEU A 79 -13.30 -2.58 14.17
N ASP A 80 -14.44 -3.22 13.87
CA ASP A 80 -15.75 -2.97 14.47
C ASP A 80 -16.38 -1.63 14.03
N HIS A 81 -15.71 -0.50 14.22
CA HIS A 81 -16.19 0.84 13.87
C HIS A 81 -15.03 1.77 13.50
N CYS A 82 -15.35 2.92 12.92
CA CYS A 82 -14.43 4.05 12.74
C CYS A 82 -15.17 5.38 13.05
N ASP A 83 -14.39 6.39 13.38
CA ASP A 83 -14.95 7.75 13.46
C ASP A 83 -15.10 8.37 12.06
N SER A 84 -15.90 9.46 11.99
CA SER A 84 -16.23 10.11 10.71
C SER A 84 -15.01 10.70 10.01
N ARG A 85 -14.02 11.16 10.77
CA ARG A 85 -12.80 11.75 10.18
C ARG A 85 -11.92 10.67 9.57
N SER A 86 -11.76 9.56 10.26
CA SER A 86 -11.02 8.39 9.75
C SER A 86 -11.66 7.85 8.47
N LEU A 87 -12.99 7.76 8.42
CA LEU A 87 -13.71 7.34 7.22
C LEU A 87 -13.48 8.30 6.06
N GLU A 88 -13.59 9.62 6.29
CA GLU A 88 -13.34 10.65 5.28
C GLU A 88 -11.91 10.57 4.71
N LEU A 89 -10.90 10.44 5.57
CA LEU A 89 -9.50 10.33 5.16
C LEU A 89 -9.26 9.09 4.31
N TRP A 90 -9.84 7.96 4.70
CA TRP A 90 -9.79 6.74 3.91
C TRP A 90 -10.47 6.90 2.54
N GLU A 91 -11.66 7.52 2.48
CA GLU A 91 -12.39 7.73 1.22
C GLU A 91 -11.60 8.62 0.24
N ILE A 92 -10.94 9.68 0.75
CA ILE A 92 -10.06 10.53 -0.06
C ILE A 92 -8.87 9.73 -0.58
N ASN A 93 -8.23 8.94 0.26
CA ASN A 93 -7.11 8.08 -0.17
C ASN A 93 -7.55 7.06 -1.23
N CYS A 94 -8.74 6.47 -1.08
CA CYS A 94 -9.33 5.59 -2.10
C CYS A 94 -9.66 6.34 -3.41
N GLN A 95 -10.03 7.62 -3.35
CA GLN A 95 -10.22 8.43 -4.56
C GLN A 95 -8.89 8.62 -5.31
N VAL A 96 -7.81 8.95 -4.58
CA VAL A 96 -6.46 9.06 -5.16
C VAL A 96 -6.03 7.73 -5.77
N HIS A 97 -6.23 6.62 -5.07
CA HIS A 97 -5.90 5.28 -5.55
C HIS A 97 -6.64 4.96 -6.87
N ARG A 98 -7.97 5.10 -6.90
CA ARG A 98 -8.76 4.86 -8.13
C ARG A 98 -8.30 5.74 -9.29
N ARG A 99 -8.02 7.03 -9.03
CA ARG A 99 -7.52 7.92 -10.07
C ARG A 99 -6.14 7.48 -10.58
N GLY A 100 -5.25 7.06 -9.70
CA GLY A 100 -3.95 6.52 -10.08
C GLY A 100 -4.05 5.29 -10.99
N LEU A 101 -4.95 4.35 -10.67
CA LEU A 101 -5.20 3.17 -11.52
C LEU A 101 -5.63 3.55 -12.96
N GLU A 102 -6.40 4.63 -13.13
CA GLU A 102 -6.81 5.15 -14.45
C GLU A 102 -5.65 5.80 -15.23
N LEU A 103 -4.73 6.44 -14.52
CA LEU A 103 -3.62 7.19 -15.11
C LEU A 103 -2.44 6.31 -15.50
N ILE A 104 -2.22 5.19 -14.81
CA ILE A 104 -1.16 4.22 -15.11
C ILE A 104 -1.46 3.50 -16.41
N ARG A 105 -0.80 3.94 -17.50
CA ARG A 105 -0.95 3.36 -18.84
C ARG A 105 0.30 3.63 -19.68
N PRO A 106 0.56 2.83 -20.72
CA PRO A 106 1.66 3.09 -21.63
C PRO A 106 1.60 4.51 -22.21
N GLY A 107 2.73 5.20 -22.21
CA GLY A 107 2.87 6.59 -22.66
C GLY A 107 2.65 7.66 -21.57
N ALA A 108 2.13 7.30 -20.40
CA ALA A 108 2.04 8.24 -19.28
C ALA A 108 3.41 8.48 -18.65
N ARG A 109 3.67 9.70 -18.17
CA ARG A 109 4.89 10.06 -17.43
C ARG A 109 4.65 9.98 -15.93
N CYS A 110 5.61 9.46 -15.20
CA CYS A 110 5.50 9.32 -13.74
C CYS A 110 5.23 10.67 -13.04
N CYS A 111 5.95 11.74 -13.44
CA CYS A 111 5.76 13.07 -12.86
C CYS A 111 4.37 13.67 -13.16
N ASP A 112 3.79 13.41 -14.33
CA ASP A 112 2.47 13.91 -14.69
C ASP A 112 1.38 13.22 -13.85
N ILE A 113 1.51 11.89 -13.67
CA ILE A 113 0.62 11.11 -12.78
C ILE A 113 0.68 11.67 -11.36
N ALA A 114 1.88 11.82 -10.80
CA ALA A 114 2.06 12.33 -9.44
C ALA A 114 1.49 13.74 -9.28
N THR A 115 1.72 14.62 -10.24
CA THR A 115 1.21 16.00 -10.23
C THR A 115 -0.31 16.03 -10.21
N GLU A 116 -0.96 15.22 -11.03
CA GLU A 116 -2.42 15.13 -11.06
C GLU A 116 -3.01 14.60 -9.75
N LEU A 117 -2.41 13.55 -9.18
CA LEU A 117 -2.85 12.99 -7.91
C LEU A 117 -2.68 13.96 -6.73
N ASN A 118 -1.64 14.79 -6.77
CA ASN A 118 -1.42 15.85 -5.76
C ASN A 118 -2.59 16.84 -5.69
N GLU A 119 -3.24 17.14 -6.81
CA GLU A 119 -4.37 18.09 -6.82
C GLU A 119 -5.55 17.57 -6.00
N ILE A 120 -5.77 16.26 -5.95
CA ILE A 120 -6.81 15.67 -5.10
C ILE A 120 -6.46 15.92 -3.62
N TYR A 121 -5.24 15.61 -3.19
CA TYR A 121 -4.83 15.86 -1.80
C TYR A 121 -4.81 17.34 -1.44
N LYS A 122 -4.39 18.22 -2.35
CA LYS A 122 -4.40 19.68 -2.14
C LYS A 122 -5.82 20.22 -1.91
N THR A 123 -6.81 19.71 -2.65
CA THR A 123 -8.23 20.14 -2.50
C THR A 123 -8.77 19.84 -1.10
N HIS A 124 -8.16 18.88 -0.39
CA HIS A 124 -8.54 18.46 0.96
C HIS A 124 -7.53 18.85 2.04
N ASP A 125 -6.53 19.68 1.73
CA ASP A 125 -5.42 20.08 2.62
C ASP A 125 -4.67 18.89 3.21
N LEU A 126 -4.46 17.83 2.40
CA LEU A 126 -3.83 16.58 2.83
C LEU A 126 -2.46 16.30 2.20
N LEU A 127 -1.98 17.15 1.28
CA LEU A 127 -0.72 16.87 0.57
C LEU A 127 0.48 16.81 1.50
N GLU A 128 0.49 17.58 2.58
CA GLU A 128 1.56 17.58 3.58
C GLU A 128 1.70 16.25 4.33
N TYR A 129 0.63 15.44 4.38
CA TYR A 129 0.62 14.13 5.02
C TYR A 129 1.06 12.99 4.10
N ARG A 130 1.29 13.27 2.82
CA ARG A 130 1.92 12.33 1.89
C ARG A 130 3.43 12.32 2.10
N THR A 131 4.03 11.17 2.35
CA THR A 131 5.44 11.06 2.74
C THR A 131 6.36 10.48 1.67
N PHE A 132 5.82 9.84 0.62
CA PHE A 132 6.57 9.28 -0.50
C PHE A 132 5.75 9.38 -1.80
N GLY A 133 6.25 8.83 -2.91
CA GLY A 133 5.54 8.79 -4.19
C GLY A 133 4.27 7.93 -4.14
N TYR A 134 3.57 7.85 -5.26
CA TYR A 134 2.31 7.12 -5.38
C TYR A 134 2.46 5.67 -5.81
N GLY A 135 3.68 5.22 -6.05
CA GLY A 135 4.00 3.87 -6.49
C GLY A 135 5.37 3.79 -7.14
N HIS A 136 5.82 2.59 -7.41
CA HIS A 136 7.15 2.31 -7.98
C HIS A 136 7.16 1.05 -8.83
N SER A 137 8.29 0.72 -9.48
CA SER A 137 8.44 -0.56 -10.17
C SER A 137 8.32 -1.73 -9.21
N PHE A 138 7.75 -2.84 -9.69
CA PHE A 138 7.48 -4.03 -8.91
C PHE A 138 7.72 -5.30 -9.77
N GLY A 139 7.58 -6.47 -9.20
CA GLY A 139 7.67 -7.73 -9.93
C GLY A 139 8.81 -8.62 -9.47
N THR A 140 9.89 -8.77 -10.25
CA THR A 140 11.03 -9.63 -9.87
C THR A 140 11.86 -9.08 -8.71
N LEU A 141 11.76 -7.78 -8.46
CA LEU A 141 12.31 -7.12 -7.28
C LEU A 141 11.16 -6.79 -6.32
N SER A 142 11.40 -6.99 -5.02
CA SER A 142 10.47 -6.54 -4.01
C SER A 142 10.40 -5.01 -3.97
N HIS A 143 9.42 -4.45 -3.29
CA HIS A 143 9.24 -3.00 -3.18
C HIS A 143 10.47 -2.25 -2.63
N TYR A 144 11.36 -2.89 -1.88
CA TYR A 144 12.60 -2.27 -1.40
C TYR A 144 13.58 -1.95 -2.53
N TYR A 145 13.66 -2.83 -3.53
CA TYR A 145 14.60 -2.69 -4.64
C TYR A 145 13.94 -2.10 -5.90
N GLY A 146 12.63 -2.10 -5.97
CA GLY A 146 11.88 -1.60 -7.11
C GLY A 146 12.13 -0.11 -7.38
N ARG A 147 12.24 0.71 -6.35
CA ARG A 147 12.56 2.13 -6.45
C ARG A 147 13.92 2.39 -7.06
N GLU A 148 14.90 1.57 -6.72
CA GLU A 148 16.27 1.68 -7.23
C GLU A 148 16.38 1.33 -8.71
N ALA A 149 15.36 0.66 -9.27
CA ALA A 149 15.26 0.40 -10.70
C ALA A 149 14.85 1.62 -11.54
N GLY A 150 14.72 2.80 -10.91
CA GLY A 150 14.54 4.08 -11.60
C GLY A 150 13.12 4.42 -12.01
N LEU A 151 12.10 3.73 -11.48
CA LEU A 151 10.69 4.06 -11.70
C LEU A 151 9.99 4.31 -10.36
N GLU A 152 9.53 5.52 -10.16
CA GLU A 152 8.66 5.91 -9.05
C GLU A 152 7.64 6.95 -9.55
N LEU A 153 6.39 6.84 -9.14
CA LEU A 153 5.35 7.81 -9.44
C LEU A 153 5.51 9.03 -8.53
N ARG A 154 6.44 9.90 -8.91
CA ARG A 154 6.85 11.09 -8.15
C ARG A 154 7.15 12.25 -9.10
N GLU A 155 7.02 13.47 -8.62
CA GLU A 155 7.06 14.72 -9.40
C GLU A 155 8.40 14.96 -10.12
N ASP A 156 9.48 14.42 -9.59
CA ASP A 156 10.84 14.58 -10.12
C ASP A 156 11.31 13.40 -11.00
N VAL A 157 10.41 12.47 -11.33
CA VAL A 157 10.71 11.29 -12.15
C VAL A 157 10.06 11.39 -13.53
N ASP A 158 10.89 11.58 -14.55
CA ASP A 158 10.46 11.77 -15.95
C ASP A 158 10.22 10.48 -16.74
N THR A 159 10.34 9.33 -16.09
CA THR A 159 10.15 8.02 -16.75
C THR A 159 8.79 7.94 -17.42
N VAL A 160 8.78 7.53 -18.68
CA VAL A 160 7.57 7.25 -19.46
C VAL A 160 7.24 5.77 -19.35
N LEU A 161 6.02 5.45 -18.92
CA LEU A 161 5.56 4.08 -18.79
C LEU A 161 5.48 3.39 -20.16
N ALA A 162 6.00 2.18 -20.25
CA ALA A 162 5.97 1.35 -21.47
C ALA A 162 5.14 0.09 -21.24
N PRO A 163 4.65 -0.56 -22.31
CA PRO A 163 3.99 -1.86 -22.19
C PRO A 163 4.88 -2.89 -21.48
N ASN A 164 4.27 -3.73 -20.65
CA ASN A 164 4.92 -4.78 -19.85
C ASN A 164 5.78 -4.28 -18.68
N MET A 165 5.74 -3.00 -18.34
CA MET A 165 6.20 -2.53 -17.04
C MET A 165 5.20 -2.96 -15.96
N VAL A 166 5.72 -3.41 -14.82
CA VAL A 166 4.92 -3.74 -13.64
C VAL A 166 5.10 -2.61 -12.62
N VAL A 167 4.00 -2.01 -12.21
CA VAL A 167 4.00 -0.79 -11.39
C VAL A 167 3.04 -0.96 -10.22
N SER A 168 3.46 -0.55 -9.03
CA SER A 168 2.56 -0.42 -7.89
C SER A 168 1.77 0.90 -7.96
N MET A 169 0.54 0.87 -7.44
CA MET A 169 -0.23 2.07 -7.09
C MET A 169 -0.54 2.00 -5.61
N GLU A 170 0.12 2.82 -4.79
CA GLU A 170 0.10 2.74 -3.33
C GLU A 170 0.05 4.11 -2.64
N PRO A 171 -1.00 4.91 -2.84
CA PRO A 171 -1.12 6.20 -2.17
C PRO A 171 -1.24 5.99 -0.67
N MET A 172 -0.56 6.83 0.09
CA MET A 172 -0.61 6.82 1.55
C MET A 172 -0.58 8.24 2.11
N ILE A 173 -1.44 8.48 3.08
CA ILE A 173 -1.37 9.64 3.98
C ILE A 173 -1.17 9.15 5.42
N MET A 174 -0.34 9.85 6.17
CA MET A 174 -0.01 9.57 7.57
C MET A 174 -0.37 10.75 8.44
N ILE A 175 -1.43 10.60 9.22
CA ILE A 175 -1.92 11.65 10.13
C ILE A 175 -1.22 11.48 11.47
N PRO A 176 -0.51 12.53 11.95
CA PRO A 176 0.26 12.46 13.19
C PRO A 176 -0.58 12.14 14.42
N GLU A 177 0.05 11.55 15.44
CA GLU A 177 -0.57 11.33 16.74
C GLU A 177 -1.08 12.64 17.34
N GLY A 178 -2.29 12.61 17.93
CA GLY A 178 -2.94 13.78 18.52
C GLY A 178 -3.75 14.64 17.54
N VAL A 179 -3.70 14.33 16.25
CA VAL A 179 -4.57 14.95 15.23
C VAL A 179 -5.79 14.04 15.00
N PRO A 180 -7.01 14.60 14.81
CA PRO A 180 -8.19 13.78 14.49
C PRO A 180 -7.96 12.89 13.27
N GLY A 181 -8.24 11.60 13.41
CA GLY A 181 -7.96 10.60 12.38
C GLY A 181 -6.51 10.14 12.34
N SER A 182 -5.76 10.28 13.46
CA SER A 182 -4.35 9.85 13.54
C SER A 182 -4.15 8.39 13.14
N GLY A 183 -3.12 8.13 12.34
CA GLY A 183 -2.78 6.83 11.76
C GLY A 183 -2.50 6.92 10.26
N GLY A 184 -2.28 5.77 9.62
CA GLY A 184 -1.98 5.67 8.20
C GLY A 184 -3.12 5.06 7.39
N TYR A 185 -3.42 5.67 6.24
CA TYR A 185 -4.45 5.22 5.30
C TYR A 185 -3.76 4.86 3.99
N ARG A 186 -3.88 3.60 3.56
CA ARG A 186 -3.13 3.09 2.43
C ARG A 186 -3.91 2.03 1.66
N GLU A 187 -3.89 2.14 0.36
CA GLU A 187 -4.37 1.15 -0.59
C GLU A 187 -3.21 0.77 -1.50
N HIS A 188 -3.04 -0.51 -1.86
CA HIS A 188 -1.95 -0.95 -2.70
C HIS A 188 -2.41 -2.04 -3.66
N ASP A 189 -2.17 -1.83 -4.94
CA ASP A 189 -2.37 -2.79 -6.02
C ASP A 189 -1.17 -2.77 -6.98
N ILE A 190 -0.98 -3.89 -7.69
CA ILE A 190 0.04 -4.05 -8.73
C ILE A 190 -0.65 -4.16 -10.09
N LEU A 191 -0.14 -3.40 -11.07
CA LEU A 191 -0.64 -3.35 -12.44
C LEU A 191 0.42 -3.86 -13.42
#